data_0cf57ff7dc4242a7beca642f708fd244
#
_entry.id   0cf57ff7dc4242a7beca642f708fd244
#
_cell.length_a   1.000
_cell.length_b   1.000
_cell.length_c   1.000
_cell.angle_alpha   90.00
_cell.angle_beta   90.00
_cell.angle_gamma   90.00
#
_symmetry.space_group_name_H-M   'P 1'
#
loop_
_entity.id
_entity.type
_entity.pdbx_description
1 polymer ?
#
loop_
_entity_poly.entity_id
_entity_poly.type
_entity_poly.pdbx_seq_one_letter_code
_entity_poly.pdbx_strand_id
1 'polypeptide(L)'
;MPSFLVALLFIMVFAVWLRWLPATGYVMFSQNPAGWLASLVLPILSVSFLPIANIAKQTRDGMNDVLRRDFIRALRASGVPERSIIWKHALRNAALPVITVLGLVMIGAISGTVFVERVFVLPGLGSLAVDAAQQNDIAVLQGATLYFGLLAVAINLLVDLSYGWLNPRVRLS
;
A
#
# COMPACT_ATOMS: atom_id res chain seq x y z
N MET A 1 -2.76 -11.44 9.66
CA MET A 1 -3.45 -12.41 8.79
C MET A 1 -2.78 -12.40 7.42
N PRO A 2 -2.60 -13.52 6.74
CA PRO A 2 -2.11 -13.55 5.37
C PRO A 2 -3.11 -12.92 4.38
N SER A 3 -2.62 -12.21 3.36
CA SER A 3 -3.46 -11.49 2.38
C SER A 3 -4.40 -12.41 1.60
N PHE A 4 -4.01 -13.67 1.36
CA PHE A 4 -4.84 -14.64 0.66
C PHE A 4 -6.12 -15.02 1.45
N LEU A 5 -6.06 -15.06 2.79
CA LEU A 5 -7.26 -15.32 3.60
C LEU A 5 -8.25 -14.18 3.50
N VAL A 6 -7.77 -12.93 3.48
CA VAL A 6 -8.62 -11.75 3.25
C VAL A 6 -9.26 -11.83 1.87
N ALA A 7 -8.51 -12.24 0.85
CA ALA A 7 -9.02 -12.43 -0.51
C ALA A 7 -10.15 -13.46 -0.56
N LEU A 8 -9.97 -14.63 0.07
CA LEU A 8 -11.00 -15.66 0.14
C LEU A 8 -12.26 -15.19 0.88
N LEU A 9 -12.09 -14.48 2.00
CA LEU A 9 -13.22 -13.91 2.74
C LEU A 9 -13.98 -12.88 1.88
N PHE A 10 -13.28 -12.03 1.15
CA PHE A 10 -13.92 -11.04 0.28
C PHE A 10 -14.65 -11.70 -0.89
N ILE A 11 -14.09 -12.74 -1.50
CA ILE A 11 -14.79 -13.54 -2.52
C ILE A 11 -16.07 -14.13 -1.92
N MET A 12 -15.97 -14.76 -0.75
CA MET A 12 -17.12 -15.41 -0.11
C MET A 12 -18.23 -14.41 0.18
N VAL A 13 -17.89 -13.25 0.74
CA VAL A 13 -18.89 -12.24 1.11
C VAL A 13 -19.43 -11.50 -0.13
N PHE A 14 -18.57 -10.90 -0.94
CA PHE A 14 -18.99 -9.96 -1.99
C PHE A 14 -19.32 -10.64 -3.33
N ALA A 15 -18.71 -11.76 -3.64
CA ALA A 15 -18.98 -12.46 -4.89
C ALA A 15 -20.00 -13.58 -4.73
N VAL A 16 -19.95 -14.37 -3.64
CA VAL A 16 -20.83 -15.53 -3.45
C VAL A 16 -22.12 -15.14 -2.74
N TRP A 17 -22.05 -14.45 -1.58
CA TRP A 17 -23.24 -14.12 -0.81
C TRP A 17 -23.99 -12.91 -1.36
N LEU A 18 -23.28 -11.79 -1.53
CA LEU A 18 -23.90 -10.55 -2.01
C LEU A 18 -24.03 -10.49 -3.53
N ARG A 19 -23.20 -11.22 -4.27
CA ARG A 19 -23.18 -11.26 -5.74
C ARG A 19 -23.01 -9.88 -6.39
N TRP A 20 -22.27 -8.98 -5.73
CA TRP A 20 -22.07 -7.61 -6.20
C TRP A 20 -20.91 -7.52 -7.19
N LEU A 21 -19.89 -8.38 -7.03
CA LEU A 21 -18.65 -8.34 -7.78
C LEU A 21 -18.29 -9.73 -8.31
N PRO A 22 -17.54 -9.83 -9.42
CA PRO A 22 -17.07 -11.11 -9.94
C PRO A 22 -16.09 -11.76 -8.97
N ALA A 23 -16.20 -13.10 -8.83
CA ALA A 23 -15.34 -13.87 -7.92
C ALA A 23 -13.89 -13.95 -8.43
N THR A 24 -13.72 -14.19 -9.74
CA THR A 24 -12.43 -14.40 -10.41
C THR A 24 -12.51 -13.96 -11.86
N GLY A 25 -11.35 -13.83 -12.50
CA GLY A 25 -11.23 -13.50 -13.91
C GLY A 25 -10.90 -12.03 -14.15
N TYR A 26 -10.24 -11.79 -15.26
CA TYR A 26 -9.80 -10.47 -15.70
C TYR A 26 -10.55 -10.07 -16.97
N VAL A 27 -11.16 -8.90 -16.96
CA VAL A 27 -11.80 -8.30 -18.13
C VAL A 27 -10.87 -7.23 -18.70
N MET A 28 -10.63 -7.26 -20.01
CA MET A 28 -9.78 -6.25 -20.63
C MET A 28 -10.49 -4.89 -20.64
N PHE A 29 -9.76 -3.83 -20.35
CA PHE A 29 -10.27 -2.45 -20.38
C PHE A 29 -10.88 -2.07 -21.72
N SER A 30 -10.24 -2.53 -22.83
CA SER A 30 -10.70 -2.26 -24.19
C SER A 30 -12.05 -2.88 -24.56
N GLN A 31 -12.45 -3.96 -23.89
CA GLN A 31 -13.70 -4.67 -24.14
C GLN A 31 -14.85 -4.12 -23.30
N ASN A 32 -14.60 -3.91 -22.01
CA ASN A 32 -15.60 -3.42 -21.07
C ASN A 32 -14.91 -2.71 -19.88
N PRO A 33 -14.85 -1.37 -19.88
CA PRO A 33 -14.22 -0.60 -18.81
C PRO A 33 -14.88 -0.80 -17.43
N ALA A 34 -16.21 -0.94 -17.39
CA ALA A 34 -16.94 -1.18 -16.15
C ALA A 34 -16.65 -2.58 -15.59
N GLY A 35 -16.62 -3.60 -16.46
CA GLY A 35 -16.23 -4.97 -16.09
C GLY A 35 -14.78 -5.05 -15.63
N TRP A 36 -13.88 -4.29 -16.26
CA TRP A 36 -12.49 -4.19 -15.86
C TRP A 36 -12.37 -3.63 -14.44
N LEU A 37 -13.02 -2.52 -14.14
CA LEU A 37 -13.05 -1.97 -12.77
C LEU A 37 -13.62 -2.98 -11.77
N ALA A 38 -14.76 -3.60 -12.08
CA ALA A 38 -15.39 -4.58 -11.19
C ALA A 38 -14.47 -5.77 -10.90
N SER A 39 -13.70 -6.25 -11.89
CA SER A 39 -12.75 -7.37 -11.72
C SER A 39 -11.54 -7.02 -10.84
N LEU A 40 -11.19 -5.73 -10.69
CA LEU A 40 -10.06 -5.27 -9.89
C LEU A 40 -10.43 -4.88 -8.46
N VAL A 41 -11.70 -4.60 -8.16
CA VAL A 41 -12.12 -4.11 -6.83
C VAL A 41 -11.74 -5.08 -5.73
N LEU A 42 -12.14 -6.35 -5.82
CA LEU A 42 -11.83 -7.35 -4.79
C LEU A 42 -10.34 -7.62 -4.62
N PRO A 43 -9.53 -7.80 -5.68
CA PRO A 43 -8.08 -7.92 -5.58
C PRO A 43 -7.43 -6.72 -4.88
N ILE A 44 -7.76 -5.50 -5.30
CA ILE A 44 -7.22 -4.27 -4.71
C ILE A 44 -7.57 -4.17 -3.22
N LEU A 45 -8.83 -4.38 -2.86
CA LEU A 45 -9.25 -4.37 -1.46
C LEU A 45 -8.54 -5.43 -0.63
N SER A 46 -8.34 -6.62 -1.19
CA SER A 46 -7.65 -7.72 -0.51
C SER A 46 -6.19 -7.41 -0.17
N VAL A 47 -5.45 -6.80 -1.11
CA VAL A 47 -4.06 -6.38 -0.88
C VAL A 47 -3.99 -5.17 0.04
N SER A 48 -4.93 -4.24 -0.06
CA SER A 48 -4.90 -2.96 0.66
C SER A 48 -5.42 -3.02 2.09
N PHE A 49 -6.24 -4.01 2.44
CA PHE A 49 -6.95 -4.06 3.72
C PHE A 49 -6.02 -3.99 4.94
N LEU A 50 -5.00 -4.85 4.99
CA LEU A 50 -4.02 -4.87 6.08
C LEU A 50 -3.08 -3.65 6.07
N PRO A 51 -2.52 -3.24 4.93
CA PRO A 51 -1.83 -1.97 4.78
C PRO A 51 -2.57 -0.77 5.33
N ILE A 52 -3.84 -0.59 4.96
CA ILE A 52 -4.66 0.52 5.43
C ILE A 52 -4.76 0.53 6.96
N ALA A 53 -5.02 -0.63 7.59
CA ALA A 53 -5.10 -0.74 9.04
C ALA A 53 -3.78 -0.37 9.73
N ASN A 54 -2.64 -0.83 9.20
CA ASN A 54 -1.32 -0.52 9.74
C ASN A 54 -0.98 0.98 9.61
N ILE A 55 -1.22 1.57 8.44
CA ILE A 55 -0.96 2.99 8.19
C ILE A 55 -1.87 3.87 9.06
N ALA A 56 -3.15 3.52 9.16
CA ALA A 56 -4.10 4.25 10.00
C ALA A 56 -3.69 4.23 11.48
N LYS A 57 -3.29 3.05 11.99
CA LYS A 57 -2.78 2.91 13.36
C LYS A 57 -1.52 3.76 13.56
N GLN A 58 -0.53 3.64 12.69
CA GLN A 58 0.73 4.39 12.78
C GLN A 58 0.51 5.90 12.72
N THR A 59 -0.40 6.34 11.84
CA THR A 59 -0.76 7.76 11.73
C THR A 59 -1.41 8.26 13.02
N ARG A 60 -2.34 7.49 13.59
CA ARG A 60 -3.00 7.83 14.84
C ARG A 60 -2.01 7.93 16.01
N ASP A 61 -1.13 6.95 16.14
CA ASP A 61 -0.14 6.89 17.21
C ASP A 61 0.84 8.06 17.06
N GLY A 62 1.39 8.28 15.87
CA GLY A 62 2.29 9.41 15.59
C GLY A 62 1.63 10.77 15.82
N MET A 63 0.36 10.95 15.44
CA MET A 63 -0.39 12.18 15.74
C MET A 63 -0.58 12.40 17.23
N ASN A 64 -0.93 11.36 18.00
CA ASN A 64 -1.11 11.45 19.44
C ASN A 64 0.21 11.85 20.13
N ASP A 65 1.33 11.28 19.72
CA ASP A 65 2.65 11.59 20.28
C ASP A 65 3.05 13.05 19.99
N VAL A 66 2.83 13.52 18.76
CA VAL A 66 3.17 14.89 18.38
C VAL A 66 2.28 15.90 19.11
N LEU A 67 0.97 15.63 19.22
CA LEU A 67 0.02 16.56 19.87
C LEU A 67 0.27 16.74 21.38
N ARG A 68 1.01 15.82 22.03
CA ARG A 68 1.42 15.92 23.44
C ARG A 68 2.70 16.71 23.66
N ARG A 69 3.45 17.07 22.60
CA ARG A 69 4.74 17.78 22.72
C ARG A 69 4.57 19.24 23.16
N ASP A 70 5.57 19.75 23.84
CA ASP A 70 5.53 21.10 24.42
C ASP A 70 5.40 22.22 23.39
N PHE A 71 5.97 22.04 22.18
CA PHE A 71 5.82 23.03 21.12
C PHE A 71 4.35 23.21 20.66
N ILE A 72 3.54 22.13 20.73
CA ILE A 72 2.10 22.22 20.46
C ILE A 72 1.38 23.04 21.53
N ARG A 73 1.77 22.86 22.82
CA ARG A 73 1.23 23.67 23.91
C ARG A 73 1.57 25.15 23.73
N ALA A 74 2.82 25.45 23.32
CA ALA A 74 3.24 26.81 23.02
C ALA A 74 2.42 27.44 21.86
N LEU A 75 2.16 26.69 20.80
CA LEU A 75 1.33 27.16 19.68
C LEU A 75 -0.12 27.45 20.12
N ARG A 76 -0.70 26.61 20.98
CA ARG A 76 -2.03 26.86 21.56
C ARG A 76 -2.04 28.10 22.43
N ALA A 77 -1.03 28.26 23.29
CA ALA A 77 -0.90 29.46 24.14
C ALA A 77 -0.73 30.74 23.30
N SER A 78 -0.14 30.67 22.12
CA SER A 78 0.01 31.77 21.16
C SER A 78 -1.25 32.04 20.34
N GLY A 79 -2.37 31.36 20.60
CA GLY A 79 -3.64 31.59 19.90
C GLY A 79 -3.72 31.03 18.48
N VAL A 80 -2.81 30.12 18.09
CA VAL A 80 -2.87 29.49 16.76
C VAL A 80 -4.10 28.57 16.69
N PRO A 81 -4.94 28.68 15.63
CA PRO A 81 -6.16 27.88 15.53
C PRO A 81 -5.86 26.37 15.43
N GLU A 82 -6.66 25.55 16.10
CA GLU A 82 -6.45 24.09 16.23
C GLU A 82 -6.34 23.40 14.86
N ARG A 83 -7.11 23.84 13.86
CA ARG A 83 -6.99 23.33 12.48
C ARG A 83 -5.58 23.49 11.91
N SER A 84 -4.96 24.65 12.13
CA SER A 84 -3.59 24.92 11.68
C SER A 84 -2.58 24.05 12.45
N ILE A 85 -2.78 23.87 13.76
CA ILE A 85 -1.95 22.99 14.58
C ILE A 85 -1.98 21.55 14.05
N ILE A 86 -3.17 21.02 13.77
CA ILE A 86 -3.33 19.64 13.31
C ILE A 86 -2.73 19.46 11.91
N TRP A 87 -3.16 20.24 10.92
CA TRP A 87 -2.82 19.98 9.52
C TRP A 87 -1.42 20.46 9.13
N LYS A 88 -0.96 21.58 9.68
CA LYS A 88 0.32 22.19 9.27
C LYS A 88 1.48 21.77 10.17
N HIS A 89 1.25 21.63 11.47
CA HIS A 89 2.32 21.37 12.43
C HIS A 89 2.35 19.91 12.87
N ALA A 90 1.23 19.33 13.34
CA ALA A 90 1.21 17.98 13.88
C ALA A 90 1.35 16.94 12.77
N LEU A 91 0.53 17.00 11.71
CA LEU A 91 0.55 16.02 10.63
C LEU A 91 1.91 15.95 9.94
N ARG A 92 2.56 17.09 9.68
CA ARG A 92 3.89 17.12 9.06
C ARG A 92 4.94 16.40 9.90
N ASN A 93 4.90 16.57 11.21
CA ASN A 93 5.84 15.90 12.13
C ASN A 93 5.49 14.43 12.32
N ALA A 94 4.22 14.07 12.33
CA ALA A 94 3.75 12.69 12.43
C ALA A 94 3.95 11.89 11.13
N ALA A 95 4.08 12.56 9.98
CA ALA A 95 4.23 11.91 8.67
C ALA A 95 5.56 11.16 8.53
N LEU A 96 6.63 11.56 9.19
CA LEU A 96 7.95 10.91 9.06
C LEU A 96 7.91 9.41 9.37
N PRO A 97 7.47 8.95 10.56
CA PRO A 97 7.36 7.51 10.84
C PRO A 97 6.31 6.81 9.97
N VAL A 98 5.26 7.52 9.54
CA VAL A 98 4.23 6.96 8.66
C VAL A 98 4.79 6.63 7.28
N ILE A 99 5.63 7.49 6.70
CA ILE A 99 6.27 7.26 5.40
C ILE A 99 7.22 6.07 5.45
N THR A 100 7.97 5.89 6.55
CA THR A 100 8.80 4.70 6.75
C THR A 100 7.97 3.43 6.69
N VAL A 101 6.88 3.39 7.46
CA VAL A 101 5.96 2.24 7.50
C VAL A 101 5.30 2.03 6.13
N LEU A 102 4.92 3.10 5.43
CA LEU A 102 4.34 3.02 4.10
C LEU A 102 5.30 2.37 3.11
N GLY A 103 6.58 2.72 3.11
CA GLY A 103 7.59 2.06 2.27
C GLY A 103 7.71 0.56 2.55
N LEU A 104 7.83 0.18 3.82
CA LEU A 104 7.89 -1.22 4.23
C LEU A 104 6.64 -2.02 3.83
N VAL A 105 5.47 -1.41 4.00
CA VAL A 105 4.19 -2.01 3.63
C VAL A 105 4.06 -2.17 2.12
N MET A 106 4.52 -1.19 1.32
CA MET A 106 4.51 -1.28 -0.14
C MET A 106 5.41 -2.42 -0.64
N ILE A 107 6.61 -2.57 -0.07
CA ILE A 107 7.51 -3.69 -0.41
C ILE A 107 6.87 -5.03 0.00
N GLY A 108 6.30 -5.11 1.19
CA GLY A 108 5.57 -6.30 1.65
C GLY A 108 4.35 -6.64 0.79
N ALA A 109 3.67 -5.63 0.25
CA ALA A 109 2.54 -5.83 -0.65
C ALA A 109 2.94 -6.49 -1.98
N ILE A 110 4.17 -6.25 -2.49
CA ILE A 110 4.68 -6.94 -3.70
C ILE A 110 4.61 -8.46 -3.53
N SER A 111 5.06 -8.98 -2.38
CA SER A 111 4.98 -10.42 -2.10
C SER A 111 3.53 -10.90 -1.91
N GLY A 112 2.68 -10.07 -1.34
CA GLY A 112 1.26 -10.37 -1.13
C GLY A 112 0.45 -10.42 -2.43
N THR A 113 0.79 -9.60 -3.43
CA THR A 113 0.08 -9.56 -4.72
C THR A 113 0.18 -10.87 -5.48
N VAL A 114 1.28 -11.61 -5.40
CA VAL A 114 1.46 -12.92 -6.05
C VAL A 114 0.33 -13.89 -5.67
N PHE A 115 0.02 -13.97 -4.38
CA PHE A 115 -1.07 -14.85 -3.91
C PHE A 115 -2.44 -14.35 -4.35
N VAL A 116 -2.64 -13.03 -4.33
CA VAL A 116 -3.91 -12.42 -4.73
C VAL A 116 -4.13 -12.61 -6.24
N GLU A 117 -3.10 -12.44 -7.07
CA GLU A 117 -3.17 -12.71 -8.51
C GLU A 117 -3.60 -14.17 -8.79
N ARG A 118 -3.07 -15.13 -8.02
CA ARG A 118 -3.45 -16.54 -8.17
C ARG A 118 -4.89 -16.81 -7.74
N VAL A 119 -5.33 -16.25 -6.62
CA VAL A 119 -6.70 -16.44 -6.11
C VAL A 119 -7.73 -15.85 -7.06
N PHE A 120 -7.48 -14.65 -7.62
CA PHE A 120 -8.40 -13.97 -8.54
C PHE A 120 -8.19 -14.32 -10.02
N VAL A 121 -7.21 -15.17 -10.34
CA VAL A 121 -6.86 -15.57 -11.72
C VAL A 121 -6.56 -14.31 -12.58
N LEU A 122 -5.69 -13.45 -12.05
CA LEU A 122 -5.26 -12.24 -12.77
C LEU A 122 -3.96 -12.51 -13.55
N PRO A 123 -3.84 -12.00 -14.79
CA PRO A 123 -2.60 -12.06 -15.56
C PRO A 123 -1.59 -11.04 -15.04
N GLY A 124 -0.90 -11.35 -13.95
CA GLY A 124 0.06 -10.46 -13.30
C GLY A 124 1.49 -10.99 -13.37
N LEU A 125 2.45 -10.13 -12.99
CA LEU A 125 3.87 -10.50 -12.95
C LEU A 125 4.20 -11.53 -11.86
N GLY A 126 3.45 -11.53 -10.77
CA GLY A 126 3.61 -12.52 -9.72
C GLY A 126 3.18 -13.92 -10.17
N SER A 127 2.04 -14.03 -10.84
CA SER A 127 1.59 -15.28 -11.44
C SER A 127 2.55 -15.76 -12.55
N LEU A 128 3.05 -14.85 -13.39
CA LEU A 128 4.06 -15.15 -14.41
C LEU A 128 5.34 -15.72 -13.79
N ALA A 129 5.84 -15.13 -12.71
CA ALA A 129 7.04 -15.61 -12.02
C ALA A 129 6.86 -17.02 -11.44
N VAL A 130 5.68 -17.31 -10.86
CA VAL A 130 5.37 -18.65 -10.34
C VAL A 130 5.26 -19.66 -11.47
N ASP A 131 4.64 -19.31 -12.59
CA ASP A 131 4.54 -20.21 -13.77
C ASP A 131 5.91 -20.50 -14.38
N ALA A 132 6.76 -19.48 -14.52
CA ALA A 132 8.15 -19.61 -14.96
C ALA A 132 8.96 -20.53 -14.04
N ALA A 133 8.80 -20.39 -12.72
CA ALA A 133 9.47 -21.27 -11.76
C ALA A 133 9.03 -22.74 -11.89
N GLN A 134 7.73 -22.98 -12.10
CA GLN A 134 7.19 -24.35 -12.29
C GLN A 134 7.64 -24.98 -13.62
N GLN A 135 7.83 -24.16 -14.67
CA GLN A 135 8.27 -24.60 -15.98
C GLN A 135 9.81 -24.62 -16.14
N ASN A 136 10.54 -24.25 -15.08
CA ASN A 136 12.00 -24.08 -15.10
C ASN A 136 12.48 -23.05 -16.15
N ASP A 137 11.65 -22.06 -16.47
CA ASP A 137 12.03 -20.97 -17.35
C ASP A 137 12.84 -19.93 -16.58
N ILE A 138 14.16 -20.14 -16.57
CA ILE A 138 15.11 -19.31 -15.84
C ILE A 138 15.15 -17.88 -16.40
N ALA A 139 14.97 -17.72 -17.71
CA ALA A 139 15.06 -16.40 -18.33
C ALA A 139 13.91 -15.49 -17.90
N VAL A 140 12.68 -16.00 -17.91
CA VAL A 140 11.50 -15.27 -17.46
C VAL A 140 11.56 -15.01 -15.94
N LEU A 141 12.01 -16.00 -15.16
CA LEU A 141 12.15 -15.86 -13.71
C LEU A 141 13.17 -14.79 -13.34
N GLN A 142 14.32 -14.73 -14.02
CA GLN A 142 15.33 -13.67 -13.83
C GLN A 142 14.75 -12.30 -14.20
N GLY A 143 14.03 -12.18 -15.31
CA GLY A 143 13.37 -10.94 -15.72
C GLY A 143 12.36 -10.44 -14.70
N ALA A 144 11.51 -11.33 -14.19
CA ALA A 144 10.54 -10.99 -13.14
C ALA A 144 11.24 -10.55 -11.84
N THR A 145 12.29 -11.26 -11.42
CA THR A 145 13.08 -10.92 -10.22
C THR A 145 13.74 -9.55 -10.36
N LEU A 146 14.34 -9.26 -11.52
CA LEU A 146 14.93 -7.96 -11.81
C LEU A 146 13.87 -6.84 -11.73
N TYR A 147 12.70 -7.05 -12.31
CA TYR A 147 11.61 -6.08 -12.26
C TYR A 147 11.15 -5.80 -10.82
N PHE A 148 10.92 -6.83 -10.01
CA PHE A 148 10.56 -6.65 -8.60
C PHE A 148 11.66 -5.95 -7.80
N GLY A 149 12.93 -6.26 -8.07
CA GLY A 149 14.08 -5.58 -7.48
C GLY A 149 14.12 -4.10 -7.83
N LEU A 150 13.94 -3.75 -9.10
CA LEU A 150 13.87 -2.35 -9.55
C LEU A 150 12.67 -1.61 -8.93
N LEU A 151 11.53 -2.26 -8.81
CA LEU A 151 10.34 -1.69 -8.18
C LEU A 151 10.61 -1.41 -6.68
N ALA A 152 11.26 -2.33 -5.96
CA ALA A 152 11.63 -2.14 -4.58
C ALA A 152 12.62 -0.97 -4.39
N VAL A 153 13.62 -0.85 -5.28
CA VAL A 153 14.54 0.29 -5.28
C VAL A 153 13.80 1.60 -5.55
N ALA A 154 12.89 1.61 -6.52
CA ALA A 154 12.08 2.79 -6.82
C ALA A 154 11.21 3.23 -5.62
N ILE A 155 10.58 2.27 -4.92
CA ILE A 155 9.81 2.54 -3.71
C ILE A 155 10.70 3.15 -2.62
N ASN A 156 11.88 2.56 -2.35
CA ASN A 156 12.81 3.10 -1.37
C ASN A 156 13.27 4.52 -1.74
N LEU A 157 13.60 4.75 -3.01
CA LEU A 157 13.98 6.08 -3.50
C LEU A 157 12.86 7.12 -3.28
N LEU A 158 11.60 6.75 -3.55
CA LEU A 158 10.45 7.62 -3.29
C LEU A 158 10.28 7.93 -1.80
N VAL A 159 10.50 6.95 -0.93
CA VAL A 159 10.49 7.14 0.53
C VAL A 159 11.61 8.12 0.94
N ASP A 160 12.83 7.94 0.46
CA ASP A 160 13.98 8.79 0.78
C ASP A 160 13.78 10.23 0.30
N LEU A 161 13.28 10.41 -0.92
CA LEU A 161 12.93 11.73 -1.45
C LEU A 161 11.83 12.40 -0.61
N SER A 162 10.86 11.63 -0.12
CA SER A 162 9.80 12.11 0.76
C SER A 162 10.33 12.62 2.10
N TYR A 163 11.38 11.98 2.65
CA TYR A 163 12.08 12.49 3.84
C TYR A 163 12.73 13.85 3.59
N GLY A 164 13.43 14.01 2.47
CA GLY A 164 14.07 15.28 2.10
C GLY A 164 13.08 16.43 1.94
N TRP A 165 11.85 16.13 1.49
CA TRP A 165 10.77 17.11 1.34
C TRP A 165 10.11 17.47 2.67
N LEU A 166 9.91 16.51 3.56
CA LEU A 166 9.26 16.72 4.86
C LEU A 166 10.19 17.32 5.91
N ASN A 167 11.47 16.99 5.88
CA ASN A 167 12.44 17.48 6.85
C ASN A 167 13.62 18.19 6.17
N PRO A 168 13.49 19.50 5.88
CA PRO A 168 14.53 20.27 5.21
C PRO A 168 15.85 20.38 6.01
N ARG A 169 15.86 20.00 7.30
CA ARG A 169 17.08 20.00 8.13
C ARG A 169 18.07 18.88 7.76
N VAL A 170 17.62 17.82 7.06
CA VAL A 170 18.49 16.71 6.59
C VAL A 170 19.30 17.12 5.36
N ARG A 171 19.02 18.25 4.73
CA ARG A 171 19.77 18.76 3.56
C ARG A 171 21.12 19.39 3.89
N LEU A 172 21.49 19.54 5.15
CA LEU A 172 22.68 20.29 5.60
C LEU A 172 23.76 19.43 6.27
N SER A 173 23.71 18.12 6.12
CA SER A 173 24.77 17.21 6.57
C SER A 173 25.37 16.41 5.43
#